data_86291d6cceb99d3091bd5f363022b3b4
#
_entry.id   86291d6cceb99d3091bd5f363022b3b4
#
_cell.length_a   1.000
_cell.length_b   1.000
_cell.length_c   1.000
_cell.angle_alpha   90.00
_cell.angle_beta   90.00
_cell.angle_gamma   90.00
#
_symmetry.space_group_name_H-M   'P 1'
#
loop_
_entity.id
_entity.type
_entity.pdbx_description
1 polymer ?
#
loop_
_entity_poly.entity_id
_entity_poly.type
_entity_poly.pdbx_seq_one_letter_code
_entity_poly.pdbx_strand_id
1 'polypeptide(L)'
;HVRSRRQRQMCIRDRCKCVKWRIESDVMGIVAKGDLGLSREDPAYASQGPAEKVYALGYSDKNVMPVIMIHVKNHIAATQPAETMTKFVISAAETFRTLVVYPNDKVIVVFDMSGFGMRNMDWHSLMTVLKILEGYYPETLAKLYIYRAPWIFQGIWKAVNPLLDPEIRNKINFCNKSDELDVVPQYICEDTIGGDQVDVVKWVEPQPGEKEGLDRNDPKRQEMWKSYRDISRDYEEVTKKWIISDGQDDRLNAERDQQSKRLRLKYIELEPFLRARSMYQRAGIINEDLLLQFTYKQKDGRVLRPVSYTHLRAHETEAD
;
A
#
# COMPACT_ATOMS: atom_id res chain seq x y z
N HIS A 1 -16.82 2.86 -20.02
CA HIS A 1 -15.70 2.68 -20.95
C HIS A 1 -15.44 1.18 -21.17
N VAL A 2 -15.93 0.63 -22.29
CA VAL A 2 -15.65 -0.76 -22.68
C VAL A 2 -14.19 -0.83 -23.11
N ARG A 3 -13.32 -1.44 -22.31
CA ARG A 3 -11.93 -1.69 -22.68
C ARG A 3 -11.87 -2.54 -23.96
N SER A 4 -10.98 -2.19 -24.89
CA SER A 4 -10.80 -2.96 -26.11
C SER A 4 -10.37 -4.42 -25.79
N ARG A 5 -10.59 -5.36 -26.72
CA ARG A 5 -10.18 -6.76 -26.56
C ARG A 5 -8.67 -6.90 -26.25
N ARG A 6 -7.85 -6.03 -26.88
CA ARG A 6 -6.40 -5.98 -26.66
C ARG A 6 -6.04 -5.50 -25.27
N GLN A 7 -6.71 -4.46 -24.76
CA GLN A 7 -6.50 -3.96 -23.38
C GLN A 7 -6.91 -5.01 -22.33
N ARG A 8 -8.00 -5.75 -22.54
CA ARG A 8 -8.41 -6.86 -21.66
C ARG A 8 -7.37 -7.98 -21.60
N GLN A 9 -6.78 -8.35 -22.76
CA GLN A 9 -5.72 -9.38 -22.82
C GLN A 9 -4.44 -8.93 -22.11
N MET A 10 -4.04 -7.66 -22.21
CA MET A 10 -2.92 -7.10 -21.47
C MET A 10 -3.16 -7.15 -19.96
N CYS A 11 -4.33 -6.72 -19.48
CA CYS A 11 -4.69 -6.80 -18.05
C CYS A 11 -4.65 -8.24 -17.50
N ILE A 12 -5.06 -9.24 -18.27
CA ILE A 12 -5.00 -10.64 -17.85
C ILE A 12 -3.54 -11.09 -17.71
N ARG A 13 -2.68 -10.79 -18.69
CA ARG A 13 -1.25 -11.12 -18.64
C ARG A 13 -0.55 -10.49 -17.44
N ASP A 14 -0.85 -9.22 -17.15
CA ASP A 14 -0.23 -8.50 -16.05
C ASP A 14 -0.68 -9.07 -14.69
N ARG A 15 -1.96 -9.44 -14.56
CA ARG A 15 -2.45 -10.16 -13.37
C ARG A 15 -1.77 -11.51 -13.19
N CYS A 16 -1.59 -12.28 -14.26
CA CYS A 16 -0.86 -13.56 -14.19
C CYS A 16 0.59 -13.36 -13.78
N LYS A 17 1.28 -12.35 -14.31
CA LYS A 17 2.65 -11.99 -13.90
C LYS A 17 2.70 -11.59 -12.42
N CYS A 18 1.76 -10.77 -11.97
CA CYS A 18 1.64 -10.37 -10.58
C CYS A 18 1.47 -11.58 -9.65
N VAL A 19 0.54 -12.49 -9.95
CA VAL A 19 0.32 -13.71 -9.14
C VAL A 19 1.56 -14.60 -9.12
N LYS A 20 2.20 -14.82 -10.27
CA LYS A 20 3.44 -15.60 -10.37
C LYS A 20 4.54 -14.99 -9.50
N TRP A 21 4.79 -13.69 -9.64
CA TRP A 21 5.77 -12.99 -8.84
C TRP A 21 5.47 -13.06 -7.33
N ARG A 22 4.21 -12.92 -6.92
CA ARG A 22 3.79 -13.04 -5.50
C ARG A 22 4.14 -14.42 -4.92
N ILE A 23 4.04 -15.47 -5.72
CA ILE A 23 4.42 -16.84 -5.33
C ILE A 23 5.94 -16.95 -5.27
N GLU A 24 6.65 -16.53 -6.32
CA GLU A 24 8.12 -16.63 -6.43
C GLU A 24 8.86 -15.82 -5.38
N SER A 25 8.31 -14.65 -5.01
CA SER A 25 8.87 -13.76 -3.97
C SER A 25 8.36 -14.07 -2.57
N ASP A 26 7.59 -15.13 -2.37
CA ASP A 26 6.99 -15.51 -1.08
C ASP A 26 6.33 -14.33 -0.35
N VAL A 27 5.56 -13.51 -1.09
CA VAL A 27 4.92 -12.31 -0.52
C VAL A 27 4.07 -12.65 0.70
N MET A 28 3.33 -13.78 0.66
CA MET A 28 2.50 -14.20 1.79
C MET A 28 3.32 -14.66 2.99
N GLY A 29 4.49 -15.27 2.77
CA GLY A 29 5.43 -15.61 3.84
C GLY A 29 6.02 -14.37 4.50
N ILE A 30 6.43 -13.37 3.72
CA ILE A 30 6.90 -12.07 4.23
C ILE A 30 5.83 -11.40 5.10
N VAL A 31 4.60 -11.33 4.61
CA VAL A 31 3.47 -10.71 5.33
C VAL A 31 3.11 -11.48 6.60
N ALA A 32 3.18 -12.82 6.55
CA ALA A 32 2.89 -13.69 7.69
C ALA A 32 3.93 -13.55 8.81
N LYS A 33 5.21 -13.41 8.48
CA LYS A 33 6.30 -13.18 9.43
C LYS A 33 6.21 -11.79 10.07
N GLY A 34 5.85 -10.79 9.28
CA GLY A 34 5.81 -9.40 9.71
C GLY A 34 7.15 -8.87 10.21
N ASP A 35 7.13 -7.70 10.83
CA ASP A 35 8.36 -7.02 11.27
C ASP A 35 9.18 -7.87 12.26
N LEU A 36 8.52 -8.52 13.21
CA LEU A 36 9.20 -9.30 14.25
C LEU A 36 9.85 -10.57 13.70
N GLY A 37 9.12 -11.35 12.89
CA GLY A 37 9.65 -12.56 12.29
C GLY A 37 10.79 -12.28 11.30
N LEU A 38 10.62 -11.26 10.46
CA LEU A 38 11.66 -10.84 9.51
C LEU A 38 12.92 -10.31 10.23
N SER A 39 12.75 -9.55 11.32
CA SER A 39 13.90 -9.03 12.12
C SER A 39 14.68 -10.14 12.81
N ARG A 40 14.05 -11.24 13.19
CA ARG A 40 14.74 -12.41 13.76
C ARG A 40 15.53 -13.20 12.74
N GLU A 41 15.01 -13.29 11.52
CA GLU A 41 15.69 -13.99 10.42
C GLU A 41 16.82 -13.16 9.82
N ASP A 42 16.66 -11.83 9.81
CA ASP A 42 17.59 -10.89 9.18
C ASP A 42 17.81 -9.66 10.09
N PRO A 43 18.96 -9.62 10.82
CA PRO A 43 19.29 -8.47 11.67
C PRO A 43 19.36 -7.13 10.92
N ALA A 44 19.69 -7.14 9.62
CA ALA A 44 19.68 -5.92 8.81
C ALA A 44 18.25 -5.42 8.55
N TYR A 45 17.25 -6.32 8.54
CA TYR A 45 15.85 -5.95 8.44
C TYR A 45 15.38 -5.19 9.69
N ALA A 46 15.84 -5.57 10.88
CA ALA A 46 15.46 -4.92 12.14
C ALA A 46 15.74 -3.41 12.16
N SER A 47 16.75 -2.95 11.41
CA SER A 47 17.10 -1.53 11.31
C SER A 47 16.18 -0.71 10.39
N GLN A 48 15.36 -1.35 9.55
CA GLN A 48 14.61 -0.65 8.50
C GLN A 48 13.45 0.18 9.06
N GLY A 49 12.70 -0.35 10.01
CA GLY A 49 11.62 0.36 10.68
C GLY A 49 12.10 1.58 11.48
N PRO A 50 13.05 1.41 12.43
CA PRO A 50 13.61 2.53 13.20
C PRO A 50 14.27 3.62 12.35
N ALA A 51 14.73 3.29 11.14
CA ALA A 51 15.27 4.29 10.21
C ALA A 51 14.21 5.23 9.63
N GLU A 52 12.92 4.97 9.84
CA GLU A 52 11.80 5.81 9.37
C GLU A 52 11.91 6.20 7.90
N LYS A 53 12.31 5.23 7.06
CA LYS A 53 12.52 5.45 5.62
C LYS A 53 11.22 5.71 4.87
N VAL A 54 10.13 5.09 5.32
CA VAL A 54 8.83 5.14 4.67
C VAL A 54 7.68 4.99 5.67
N TYR A 55 6.67 5.85 5.56
CA TYR A 55 5.44 5.78 6.36
C TYR A 55 4.29 6.53 5.67
N ALA A 56 3.07 6.29 6.15
CA ALA A 56 1.89 7.01 5.66
C ALA A 56 1.69 8.30 6.46
N LEU A 57 1.53 9.42 5.75
CA LEU A 57 1.16 10.71 6.33
C LEU A 57 -0.31 10.76 6.74
N GLY A 58 -1.19 10.08 6.02
CA GLY A 58 -2.63 10.11 6.15
C GLY A 58 -3.32 9.98 4.81
N TYR A 59 -4.43 10.70 4.63
CA TYR A 59 -5.25 10.61 3.42
C TYR A 59 -5.38 11.95 2.69
N SER A 60 -5.46 11.88 1.35
CA SER A 60 -5.82 13.01 0.51
C SER A 60 -7.28 13.42 0.72
N ASP A 61 -7.59 14.74 0.57
CA ASP A 61 -8.94 15.26 0.86
C ASP A 61 -10.03 14.73 -0.05
N LYS A 62 -9.80 14.75 -1.37
CA LYS A 62 -10.88 14.52 -2.34
C LYS A 62 -11.21 13.06 -2.59
N ASN A 63 -10.23 12.19 -2.54
CA ASN A 63 -10.37 10.80 -2.98
C ASN A 63 -9.98 9.78 -1.89
N VAL A 64 -9.70 10.22 -0.67
CA VAL A 64 -9.34 9.35 0.46
C VAL A 64 -8.27 8.32 0.08
N MET A 65 -7.24 8.77 -0.63
CA MET A 65 -6.10 7.94 -1.00
C MET A 65 -5.00 8.07 0.05
N PRO A 66 -4.41 6.96 0.54
CA PRO A 66 -3.27 7.05 1.44
C PRO A 66 -2.10 7.79 0.77
N VAL A 67 -1.47 8.67 1.53
CA VAL A 67 -0.28 9.42 1.12
C VAL A 67 0.93 8.81 1.81
N ILE A 68 1.83 8.26 1.03
CA ILE A 68 3.04 7.57 1.49
C ILE A 68 4.23 8.49 1.31
N MET A 69 4.92 8.79 2.41
CA MET A 69 6.16 9.56 2.43
C MET A 69 7.36 8.61 2.42
N ILE A 70 8.35 8.90 1.58
CA ILE A 70 9.63 8.18 1.50
C ILE A 70 10.75 9.20 1.69
N HIS A 71 11.45 9.13 2.83
CA HIS A 71 12.62 9.95 3.12
C HIS A 71 13.89 9.30 2.57
N VAL A 72 14.31 9.72 1.40
CA VAL A 72 15.46 9.09 0.71
C VAL A 72 16.77 9.28 1.50
N LYS A 73 16.92 10.38 2.23
CA LYS A 73 18.10 10.64 3.09
C LYS A 73 18.31 9.57 4.17
N ASN A 74 17.23 8.89 4.61
CA ASN A 74 17.28 7.88 5.67
C ASN A 74 17.71 6.50 5.14
N HIS A 75 17.81 6.35 3.82
CA HIS A 75 18.32 5.13 3.19
C HIS A 75 19.80 5.26 2.89
N ILE A 76 20.62 4.39 3.46
CA ILE A 76 22.08 4.31 3.17
C ILE A 76 22.33 2.99 2.47
N ALA A 77 22.67 3.03 1.19
CA ALA A 77 22.78 1.84 0.33
C ALA A 77 23.75 0.76 0.86
N ALA A 78 24.84 1.17 1.51
CA ALA A 78 25.87 0.27 2.00
C ALA A 78 25.52 -0.44 3.32
N THR A 79 24.41 -0.09 3.99
CA THR A 79 24.11 -0.59 5.35
C THR A 79 23.26 -1.85 5.39
N GLN A 80 22.73 -2.30 4.25
CA GLN A 80 21.89 -3.50 4.18
C GLN A 80 22.08 -4.25 2.86
N PRO A 81 21.93 -5.60 2.87
CA PRO A 81 21.90 -6.40 1.65
C PRO A 81 20.72 -6.07 0.73
N ALA A 82 20.88 -6.28 -0.56
CA ALA A 82 19.85 -6.08 -1.57
C ALA A 82 18.59 -6.95 -1.30
N GLU A 83 18.79 -8.17 -0.79
CA GLU A 83 17.70 -9.07 -0.43
C GLU A 83 16.85 -8.51 0.74
N THR A 84 17.51 -7.96 1.76
CA THR A 84 16.84 -7.26 2.88
C THR A 84 15.97 -6.13 2.37
N MET A 85 16.48 -5.31 1.47
CA MET A 85 15.72 -4.22 0.87
C MET A 85 14.55 -4.71 0.02
N THR A 86 14.71 -5.81 -0.70
CA THR A 86 13.59 -6.42 -1.44
C THR A 86 12.47 -6.85 -0.49
N LYS A 87 12.80 -7.54 0.60
CA LYS A 87 11.81 -7.95 1.63
C LYS A 87 11.14 -6.72 2.28
N PHE A 88 11.94 -5.70 2.60
CA PHE A 88 11.41 -4.45 3.19
C PHE A 88 10.44 -3.73 2.26
N VAL A 89 10.78 -3.56 0.97
CA VAL A 89 9.90 -2.88 0.00
C VAL A 89 8.61 -3.67 -0.20
N ILE A 90 8.66 -5.00 -0.27
CA ILE A 90 7.46 -5.86 -0.35
C ILE A 90 6.60 -5.71 0.91
N SER A 91 7.20 -5.81 2.10
CA SER A 91 6.51 -5.68 3.38
C SER A 91 5.83 -4.31 3.51
N ALA A 92 6.53 -3.23 3.14
CA ALA A 92 5.99 -1.88 3.13
C ALA A 92 4.79 -1.76 2.16
N ALA A 93 4.93 -2.24 0.92
CA ALA A 93 3.84 -2.21 -0.07
C ALA A 93 2.61 -2.97 0.42
N GLU A 94 2.78 -4.16 0.99
CA GLU A 94 1.68 -4.94 1.57
C GLU A 94 1.07 -4.27 2.81
N THR A 95 1.87 -3.58 3.61
CA THR A 95 1.38 -2.80 4.76
C THR A 95 0.54 -1.61 4.31
N PHE A 96 0.98 -0.85 3.31
CA PHE A 96 0.20 0.29 2.80
C PHE A 96 -1.11 -0.13 2.12
N ARG A 97 -1.19 -1.34 1.57
CA ARG A 97 -2.46 -1.88 1.07
C ARG A 97 -3.55 -1.98 2.14
N THR A 98 -3.17 -2.15 3.42
CA THR A 98 -4.14 -2.17 4.54
C THR A 98 -4.72 -0.79 4.85
N LEU A 99 -4.13 0.27 4.33
CA LEU A 99 -4.62 1.64 4.48
C LEU A 99 -5.57 2.05 3.34
N VAL A 100 -5.67 1.26 2.28
CA VAL A 100 -6.52 1.58 1.12
C VAL A 100 -7.99 1.35 1.45
N VAL A 101 -8.80 2.40 1.29
CA VAL A 101 -10.23 2.43 1.63
C VAL A 101 -11.09 2.42 0.36
N TYR A 102 -12.03 1.47 0.29
CA TYR A 102 -13.01 1.43 -0.80
C TYR A 102 -13.82 2.76 -0.90
N PRO A 103 -14.16 3.26 -2.08
CA PRO A 103 -14.01 2.62 -3.41
C PRO A 103 -12.64 2.86 -4.07
N ASN A 104 -11.72 3.57 -3.41
CA ASN A 104 -10.40 3.84 -3.97
C ASN A 104 -9.47 2.62 -3.79
N ASP A 105 -8.63 2.40 -4.77
CA ASP A 105 -7.64 1.32 -4.82
C ASP A 105 -6.22 1.85 -5.07
N LYS A 106 -6.03 3.17 -4.90
CA LYS A 106 -4.81 3.88 -5.29
C LYS A 106 -4.13 4.52 -4.08
N VAL A 107 -2.84 4.78 -4.25
CA VAL A 107 -1.98 5.49 -3.30
C VAL A 107 -1.29 6.68 -3.97
N ILE A 108 -0.95 7.68 -3.18
CA ILE A 108 -0.08 8.79 -3.56
C ILE A 108 1.28 8.55 -2.91
N VAL A 109 2.36 8.74 -3.65
CA VAL A 109 3.72 8.56 -3.14
C VAL A 109 4.49 9.88 -3.23
N VAL A 110 5.15 10.26 -2.15
CA VAL A 110 6.02 11.43 -2.08
C VAL A 110 7.44 10.97 -1.76
N PHE A 111 8.36 11.13 -2.71
CA PHE A 111 9.79 10.94 -2.49
C PHE A 111 10.39 12.26 -2.03
N ASP A 112 10.67 12.39 -0.74
CA ASP A 112 11.43 13.51 -0.20
C ASP A 112 12.92 13.30 -0.48
N MET A 113 13.42 14.06 -1.43
CA MET A 113 14.82 14.07 -1.85
C MET A 113 15.67 15.07 -1.06
N SER A 114 15.12 15.73 -0.04
CA SER A 114 15.87 16.67 0.83
C SER A 114 17.05 15.95 1.49
N GLY A 115 18.26 16.46 1.29
CA GLY A 115 19.48 15.85 1.83
C GLY A 115 19.95 14.59 1.08
N PHE A 116 19.38 14.28 -0.08
CA PHE A 116 19.87 13.19 -0.94
C PHE A 116 21.32 13.44 -1.38
N GLY A 117 22.13 12.39 -1.28
CA GLY A 117 23.49 12.32 -1.79
C GLY A 117 23.79 10.94 -2.37
N MET A 118 24.98 10.77 -2.97
CA MET A 118 25.34 9.50 -3.63
C MET A 118 25.32 8.28 -2.68
N ARG A 119 25.50 8.46 -1.38
CA ARG A 119 25.40 7.38 -0.38
C ARG A 119 23.99 6.79 -0.25
N ASN A 120 22.98 7.56 -0.69
CA ASN A 120 21.57 7.16 -0.67
C ASN A 120 21.17 6.46 -1.97
N MET A 121 22.04 6.50 -3.01
CA MET A 121 21.74 5.90 -4.30
C MET A 121 21.89 4.39 -4.24
N ASP A 122 20.80 3.69 -4.45
CA ASP A 122 20.71 2.24 -4.50
C ASP A 122 19.92 1.83 -5.74
N TRP A 123 20.64 1.40 -6.77
CA TRP A 123 20.03 0.97 -8.02
C TRP A 123 19.12 -0.24 -7.85
N HIS A 124 19.49 -1.20 -6.98
CA HIS A 124 18.69 -2.38 -6.73
C HIS A 124 17.33 -2.01 -6.12
N SER A 125 17.36 -1.22 -5.05
CA SER A 125 16.12 -0.75 -4.38
C SER A 125 15.26 0.09 -5.30
N LEU A 126 15.86 1.01 -6.07
CA LEU A 126 15.14 1.82 -7.05
C LEU A 126 14.45 0.94 -8.10
N MET A 127 15.17 -0.01 -8.71
CA MET A 127 14.59 -0.92 -9.70
C MET A 127 13.52 -1.84 -9.11
N THR A 128 13.66 -2.23 -7.84
CA THR A 128 12.64 -3.01 -7.12
C THR A 128 11.36 -2.20 -6.93
N VAL A 129 11.46 -0.95 -6.50
CA VAL A 129 10.31 -0.04 -6.35
C VAL A 129 9.63 0.19 -7.71
N LEU A 130 10.39 0.44 -8.76
CA LEU A 130 9.83 0.64 -10.10
C LEU A 130 9.08 -0.61 -10.60
N LYS A 131 9.67 -1.79 -10.47
CA LYS A 131 9.01 -3.06 -10.84
C LYS A 131 7.72 -3.30 -10.05
N ILE A 132 7.71 -2.93 -8.78
CA ILE A 132 6.53 -3.02 -7.93
C ILE A 132 5.43 -2.11 -8.46
N LEU A 133 5.74 -0.84 -8.73
CA LEU A 133 4.77 0.14 -9.21
C LEU A 133 4.23 -0.19 -10.61
N GLU A 134 5.07 -0.73 -11.49
CA GLU A 134 4.70 -1.00 -12.88
C GLU A 134 4.01 -2.36 -13.08
N GLY A 135 4.58 -3.41 -12.48
CA GLY A 135 4.25 -4.78 -12.85
C GLY A 135 3.55 -5.60 -11.78
N TYR A 136 3.82 -5.32 -10.50
CA TYR A 136 3.40 -6.20 -9.41
C TYR A 136 2.25 -5.65 -8.58
N TYR A 137 2.04 -4.33 -8.61
CA TYR A 137 0.86 -3.66 -8.06
C TYR A 137 0.23 -2.75 -9.13
N PRO A 138 -0.28 -3.36 -10.22
CA PRO A 138 -0.78 -2.59 -11.36
C PRO A 138 -1.92 -1.68 -10.94
N GLU A 139 -1.97 -0.49 -11.55
CA GLU A 139 -3.00 0.54 -11.37
C GLU A 139 -3.11 1.14 -9.96
N THR A 140 -2.25 0.76 -9.00
CA THR A 140 -2.31 1.26 -7.61
C THR A 140 -1.72 2.66 -7.44
N LEU A 141 -0.84 3.12 -8.29
CA LEU A 141 -0.27 4.46 -8.20
C LEU A 141 -1.24 5.49 -8.80
N ALA A 142 -1.68 6.46 -7.98
CA ALA A 142 -2.44 7.63 -8.45
C ALA A 142 -1.50 8.74 -8.90
N LYS A 143 -0.54 9.13 -8.05
CA LYS A 143 0.40 10.21 -8.29
C LYS A 143 1.70 9.96 -7.54
N LEU A 144 2.80 10.40 -8.11
CA LEU A 144 4.12 10.34 -7.49
C LEU A 144 4.74 11.73 -7.54
N TYR A 145 5.19 12.21 -6.38
CA TYR A 145 5.92 13.46 -6.29
C TYR A 145 7.40 13.18 -6.00
N ILE A 146 8.28 13.87 -6.72
CA ILE A 146 9.71 13.95 -6.43
C ILE A 146 9.94 15.34 -5.83
N TYR A 147 10.03 15.38 -4.50
CA TYR A 147 10.09 16.60 -3.73
C TYR A 147 11.53 17.01 -3.44
N ARG A 148 11.88 18.29 -3.73
CA ARG A 148 13.21 18.88 -3.52
C ARG A 148 14.37 18.07 -4.09
N ALA A 149 14.23 17.60 -5.34
CA ALA A 149 15.29 16.87 -6.02
C ALA A 149 16.54 17.77 -6.21
N PRO A 150 17.71 17.40 -5.65
CA PRO A 150 18.93 18.18 -5.86
C PRO A 150 19.42 18.05 -7.30
N TRP A 151 20.27 19.00 -7.74
CA TRP A 151 20.79 19.03 -9.11
C TRP A 151 21.48 17.73 -9.55
N ILE A 152 22.15 17.03 -8.62
CA ILE A 152 22.80 15.75 -8.89
C ILE A 152 21.82 14.65 -9.31
N PHE A 153 20.55 14.75 -8.93
CA PHE A 153 19.48 13.82 -9.30
C PHE A 153 19.15 13.89 -10.80
N GLN A 154 19.45 14.99 -11.49
CA GLN A 154 19.17 15.12 -12.91
C GLN A 154 19.87 14.05 -13.77
N GLY A 155 21.11 13.67 -13.41
CA GLY A 155 21.83 12.57 -14.07
C GLY A 155 21.14 11.22 -13.86
N ILE A 156 20.71 10.95 -12.64
CA ILE A 156 19.96 9.72 -12.27
C ILE A 156 18.64 9.69 -13.02
N TRP A 157 17.92 10.81 -13.04
CA TRP A 157 16.64 10.93 -13.74
C TRP A 157 16.77 10.66 -15.25
N LYS A 158 17.81 11.17 -15.89
CA LYS A 158 18.09 10.87 -17.31
C LYS A 158 18.29 9.38 -17.57
N ALA A 159 18.86 8.65 -16.64
CA ALA A 159 19.06 7.21 -16.76
C ALA A 159 17.77 6.41 -16.46
N VAL A 160 16.95 6.87 -15.52
CA VAL A 160 15.72 6.19 -15.06
C VAL A 160 14.54 6.45 -15.98
N ASN A 161 14.34 7.68 -16.43
CA ASN A 161 13.18 8.11 -17.21
C ASN A 161 12.89 7.26 -18.47
N PRO A 162 13.89 6.82 -19.26
CA PRO A 162 13.65 5.95 -20.41
C PRO A 162 13.18 4.53 -20.02
N LEU A 163 13.45 4.10 -18.79
CA LEU A 163 13.07 2.76 -18.28
C LEU A 163 11.62 2.71 -17.79
N LEU A 164 11.01 3.88 -17.55
CA LEU A 164 9.65 3.97 -17.00
C LEU A 164 8.59 3.71 -18.07
N ASP A 165 7.57 2.95 -17.70
CA ASP A 165 6.34 2.87 -18.48
C ASP A 165 5.72 4.27 -18.65
N PRO A 166 5.20 4.62 -19.84
CA PRO A 166 4.56 5.92 -20.08
C PRO A 166 3.43 6.26 -19.10
N GLU A 167 2.64 5.27 -18.64
CA GLU A 167 1.58 5.50 -17.66
C GLU A 167 2.13 5.92 -16.30
N ILE A 168 3.23 5.32 -15.85
CA ILE A 168 3.90 5.70 -14.60
C ILE A 168 4.56 7.07 -14.76
N ARG A 169 5.25 7.30 -15.87
CA ARG A 169 5.92 8.58 -16.17
C ARG A 169 4.97 9.76 -16.09
N ASN A 170 3.76 9.61 -16.62
CA ASN A 170 2.73 10.65 -16.61
C ASN A 170 2.17 10.95 -15.20
N LYS A 171 2.42 10.09 -14.23
CA LYS A 171 2.02 10.28 -12.82
C LYS A 171 3.10 10.95 -11.98
N ILE A 172 4.30 11.15 -12.52
CA ILE A 172 5.45 11.73 -11.81
C ILE A 172 5.43 13.25 -11.93
N ASN A 173 5.51 13.93 -10.80
CA ASN A 173 5.52 15.37 -10.68
C ASN A 173 6.74 15.82 -9.86
N PHE A 174 7.48 16.80 -10.36
CA PHE A 174 8.57 17.43 -9.62
C PHE A 174 8.03 18.65 -8.89
N CYS A 175 8.38 18.81 -7.62
CA CYS A 175 7.97 19.94 -6.80
C CYS A 175 9.04 20.30 -5.75
N ASN A 176 9.02 21.54 -5.29
CA ASN A 176 10.00 22.09 -4.34
C ASN A 176 9.35 22.63 -3.06
N LYS A 177 8.06 22.90 -3.11
CA LYS A 177 7.29 23.42 -1.99
C LYS A 177 6.11 22.51 -1.66
N SER A 178 5.66 22.52 -0.41
CA SER A 178 4.55 21.68 0.05
C SER A 178 3.20 22.06 -0.61
N ASP A 179 3.00 23.32 -0.96
CA ASP A 179 1.81 23.79 -1.67
C ASP A 179 1.71 23.31 -3.13
N GLU A 180 2.81 22.83 -3.69
CA GLU A 180 2.84 22.19 -5.01
C GLU A 180 2.39 20.71 -4.95
N LEU A 181 2.21 20.15 -3.75
CA LEU A 181 1.62 18.82 -3.52
C LEU A 181 0.09 18.91 -3.62
N ASP A 182 -0.43 19.25 -4.78
CA ASP A 182 -1.80 19.71 -5.09
C ASP A 182 -2.94 18.81 -4.60
N VAL A 183 -2.68 17.53 -4.30
CA VAL A 183 -3.67 16.57 -3.79
C VAL A 183 -3.39 16.13 -2.34
N VAL A 184 -2.33 16.68 -1.73
CA VAL A 184 -1.91 16.36 -0.36
C VAL A 184 -2.24 17.55 0.54
N PRO A 185 -3.15 17.41 1.51
CA PRO A 185 -3.52 18.51 2.39
C PRO A 185 -2.33 18.99 3.23
N GLN A 186 -2.21 20.31 3.43
CA GLN A 186 -1.12 20.88 4.22
C GLN A 186 -1.12 20.39 5.67
N TYR A 187 -2.29 20.13 6.24
CA TYR A 187 -2.42 19.67 7.63
C TYR A 187 -1.90 18.23 7.87
N ILE A 188 -1.67 17.43 6.79
CA ILE A 188 -1.00 16.12 6.91
C ILE A 188 0.46 16.18 6.46
N CYS A 189 0.87 17.23 5.75
CA CYS A 189 2.28 17.42 5.40
C CYS A 189 3.08 17.77 6.64
N GLU A 190 4.27 17.18 6.76
CA GLU A 190 5.20 17.47 7.84
C GLU A 190 5.69 18.91 7.81
N ASP A 191 6.01 19.46 8.99
CA ASP A 191 6.63 20.76 9.11
C ASP A 191 8.03 20.80 8.49
N THR A 192 8.76 19.70 8.51
CA THR A 192 10.09 19.54 7.89
C THR A 192 10.10 19.78 6.38
N ILE A 193 8.98 19.53 5.72
CA ILE A 193 8.79 19.81 4.30
C ILE A 193 7.92 21.06 4.04
N GLY A 194 7.59 21.81 5.08
CA GLY A 194 6.83 23.06 4.97
C GLY A 194 5.32 22.90 5.16
N GLY A 195 4.83 21.75 5.61
CA GLY A 195 3.45 21.52 6.00
C GLY A 195 3.17 21.98 7.45
N ASP A 196 2.03 21.58 8.00
CA ASP A 196 1.55 22.01 9.32
C ASP A 196 1.66 20.95 10.41
N GLN A 197 1.90 19.67 10.04
CA GLN A 197 1.98 18.56 10.96
C GLN A 197 3.34 18.48 11.66
N VAL A 198 3.34 18.47 13.00
CA VAL A 198 4.57 18.40 13.83
C VAL A 198 4.79 17.04 14.50
N ASP A 199 3.83 16.13 14.45
CA ASP A 199 3.90 14.81 15.09
C ASP A 199 3.41 13.74 14.10
N VAL A 200 4.35 13.29 13.24
CA VAL A 200 4.08 12.22 12.29
C VAL A 200 4.07 10.86 12.98
N VAL A 201 3.47 9.87 12.32
CA VAL A 201 3.45 8.49 12.80
C VAL A 201 4.88 7.95 12.87
N LYS A 202 5.34 7.70 14.09
CA LYS A 202 6.67 7.13 14.35
C LYS A 202 6.61 5.62 14.34
N TRP A 203 7.77 5.02 14.09
CA TRP A 203 7.95 3.59 14.22
C TRP A 203 7.57 3.11 15.63
N VAL A 204 6.73 2.09 15.68
CA VAL A 204 6.38 1.36 16.93
C VAL A 204 6.99 -0.02 16.82
N GLU A 205 7.93 -0.31 17.70
CA GLU A 205 8.66 -1.57 17.68
C GLU A 205 7.74 -2.76 18.02
N PRO A 206 7.84 -3.87 17.27
CA PRO A 206 7.07 -5.08 17.56
C PRO A 206 7.49 -5.69 18.91
N GLN A 207 6.50 -6.16 19.69
CA GLN A 207 6.73 -6.71 21.00
C GLN A 207 6.74 -8.24 20.96
N PRO A 208 7.56 -8.90 21.82
CA PRO A 208 7.47 -10.33 22.01
C PRO A 208 6.03 -10.76 22.38
N GLY A 209 5.51 -11.79 21.73
CA GLY A 209 4.12 -12.23 21.92
C GLY A 209 3.10 -11.63 20.94
N GLU A 210 3.49 -10.65 20.13
CA GLU A 210 2.71 -10.36 18.92
C GLU A 210 2.68 -11.61 18.03
N LYS A 211 1.57 -11.80 17.31
CA LYS A 211 1.44 -12.93 16.38
C LYS A 211 2.57 -12.90 15.36
N GLU A 212 3.52 -13.81 15.55
CA GLU A 212 4.64 -14.02 14.64
C GLU A 212 4.37 -15.27 13.82
N GLY A 213 3.85 -15.16 12.74
CA GLY A 213 3.51 -16.34 11.97
C GLY A 213 2.14 -16.89 12.39
N LEU A 214 1.47 -17.34 11.39
CA LEU A 214 0.08 -17.72 11.49
C LEU A 214 0.07 -19.22 11.61
N ASP A 215 -0.50 -19.70 12.70
CA ASP A 215 -0.76 -21.13 12.83
C ASP A 215 -1.76 -21.54 11.73
N ARG A 216 -1.26 -22.29 10.75
CA ARG A 216 -2.08 -22.82 9.66
C ARG A 216 -3.11 -23.83 10.17
N ASN A 217 -2.90 -24.37 11.36
CA ASN A 217 -3.76 -25.36 11.99
C ASN A 217 -4.79 -24.72 12.96
N ASP A 218 -4.77 -23.41 13.14
CA ASP A 218 -5.79 -22.70 13.92
C ASP A 218 -7.20 -23.04 13.38
N PRO A 219 -8.09 -23.66 14.16
CA PRO A 219 -9.43 -24.05 13.72
C PRO A 219 -10.25 -22.85 13.22
N LYS A 220 -10.13 -21.70 13.87
CA LYS A 220 -10.84 -20.47 13.49
C LYS A 220 -10.35 -19.95 12.14
N ARG A 221 -9.03 -19.99 11.91
CA ARG A 221 -8.46 -19.68 10.59
C ARG A 221 -8.98 -20.60 9.51
N GLN A 222 -9.04 -21.91 9.78
CA GLN A 222 -9.53 -22.90 8.83
C GLN A 222 -11.01 -22.66 8.47
N GLU A 223 -11.84 -22.38 9.48
CA GLU A 223 -13.26 -22.03 9.30
C GLU A 223 -13.44 -20.77 8.45
N MET A 224 -12.71 -19.69 8.78
CA MET A 224 -12.75 -18.42 8.04
C MET A 224 -12.27 -18.61 6.61
N TRP A 225 -11.21 -19.39 6.40
CA TRP A 225 -10.70 -19.70 5.07
C TRP A 225 -11.67 -20.54 4.24
N LYS A 226 -12.37 -21.48 4.86
CA LYS A 226 -13.42 -22.25 4.21
C LYS A 226 -14.57 -21.33 3.76
N SER A 227 -15.06 -20.48 4.66
CA SER A 227 -16.12 -19.51 4.36
C SER A 227 -15.72 -18.57 3.21
N TYR A 228 -14.48 -18.06 3.22
CA TYR A 228 -13.97 -17.22 2.12
C TYR A 228 -13.98 -17.97 0.78
N ARG A 229 -13.55 -19.23 0.75
CA ARG A 229 -13.54 -20.04 -0.49
C ARG A 229 -14.93 -20.37 -0.98
N ASP A 230 -15.91 -20.55 -0.10
CA ASP A 230 -17.29 -20.82 -0.48
C ASP A 230 -17.90 -19.59 -1.17
N ILE A 231 -17.73 -18.39 -0.59
CA ILE A 231 -18.15 -17.11 -1.21
C ILE A 231 -17.40 -16.86 -2.54
N SER A 232 -16.10 -17.20 -2.60
CA SER A 232 -15.31 -17.08 -3.84
C SER A 232 -15.90 -17.93 -4.97
N ARG A 233 -16.32 -19.17 -4.68
CA ARG A 233 -17.00 -20.04 -5.65
C ARG A 233 -18.33 -19.44 -6.11
N ASP A 234 -19.15 -18.92 -5.19
CA ASP A 234 -20.42 -18.28 -5.55
C ASP A 234 -20.17 -17.09 -6.50
N TYR A 235 -19.16 -16.25 -6.18
CA TYR A 235 -18.77 -15.13 -7.05
C TYR A 235 -18.31 -15.59 -8.43
N GLU A 236 -17.54 -16.69 -8.51
CA GLU A 236 -17.09 -17.27 -9.78
C GLU A 236 -18.27 -17.77 -10.62
N GLU A 237 -19.22 -18.47 -10.01
CA GLU A 237 -20.40 -18.99 -10.71
C GLU A 237 -21.30 -17.88 -11.27
N VAL A 238 -21.56 -16.84 -10.47
CA VAL A 238 -22.32 -15.67 -10.96
C VAL A 238 -21.53 -14.95 -12.06
N THR A 239 -20.23 -14.83 -11.92
CA THR A 239 -19.37 -14.20 -12.94
C THR A 239 -19.38 -15.00 -14.27
N LYS A 240 -19.36 -16.33 -14.22
CA LYS A 240 -19.50 -17.17 -15.42
C LYS A 240 -20.84 -16.94 -16.12
N LYS A 241 -21.94 -16.93 -15.38
CA LYS A 241 -23.28 -16.63 -15.93
C LYS A 241 -23.33 -15.24 -16.56
N TRP A 242 -22.77 -14.23 -15.89
CA TRP A 242 -22.68 -12.86 -16.38
C TRP A 242 -21.86 -12.75 -17.68
N ILE A 243 -20.75 -13.50 -17.80
CA ILE A 243 -19.96 -13.57 -19.04
C ILE A 243 -20.76 -14.19 -20.18
N ILE A 244 -21.53 -15.26 -19.92
CA ILE A 244 -22.37 -15.93 -20.91
C ILE A 244 -23.47 -14.99 -21.43
N SER A 245 -24.01 -14.10 -20.58
CA SER A 245 -24.99 -13.07 -20.97
C SER A 245 -24.35 -11.88 -21.71
N ASP A 246 -23.06 -11.97 -22.07
CA ASP A 246 -22.25 -10.88 -22.66
C ASP A 246 -22.27 -9.59 -21.81
N GLY A 247 -22.50 -9.73 -20.50
CA GLY A 247 -22.52 -8.62 -19.55
C GLY A 247 -23.78 -7.73 -19.64
N GLN A 248 -24.83 -8.20 -20.31
CA GLN A 248 -26.05 -7.42 -20.55
C GLN A 248 -27.15 -7.70 -19.53
N ASP A 249 -26.99 -8.69 -18.65
CA ASP A 249 -27.97 -9.02 -17.62
C ASP A 249 -27.76 -8.20 -16.37
N ASP A 250 -28.62 -7.23 -16.12
CA ASP A 250 -28.55 -6.33 -14.96
C ASP A 250 -28.73 -7.05 -13.63
N ARG A 251 -29.50 -8.15 -13.58
CA ARG A 251 -29.68 -8.96 -12.36
C ARG A 251 -28.34 -9.65 -11.99
N LEU A 252 -27.73 -10.29 -12.97
CA LEU A 252 -26.42 -10.95 -12.77
C LEU A 252 -25.35 -9.93 -12.43
N ASN A 253 -25.42 -8.71 -12.96
CA ASN A 253 -24.50 -7.63 -12.62
C ASN A 253 -24.68 -7.20 -11.16
N ALA A 254 -25.90 -7.00 -10.69
CA ALA A 254 -26.20 -6.65 -9.29
C ALA A 254 -25.81 -7.79 -8.33
N GLU A 255 -26.14 -9.04 -8.66
CA GLU A 255 -25.78 -10.21 -7.86
C GLU A 255 -24.26 -10.36 -7.75
N ARG A 256 -23.55 -10.18 -8.86
CA ARG A 256 -22.07 -10.21 -8.90
C ARG A 256 -21.45 -9.11 -8.03
N ASP A 257 -22.01 -7.90 -8.06
CA ASP A 257 -21.55 -6.79 -7.21
C ASP A 257 -21.76 -7.13 -5.72
N GLN A 258 -22.92 -7.65 -5.36
CA GLN A 258 -23.21 -8.10 -3.99
C GLN A 258 -22.24 -9.20 -3.52
N GLN A 259 -21.98 -10.21 -4.35
CA GLN A 259 -21.00 -11.26 -3.99
C GLN A 259 -19.57 -10.72 -3.89
N SER A 260 -19.20 -9.76 -4.72
CA SER A 260 -17.91 -9.07 -4.64
C SER A 260 -17.74 -8.35 -3.30
N LYS A 261 -18.78 -7.64 -2.84
CA LYS A 261 -18.83 -6.97 -1.53
C LYS A 261 -18.69 -7.98 -0.38
N ARG A 262 -19.45 -9.07 -0.42
CA ARG A 262 -19.37 -10.16 0.58
C ARG A 262 -17.97 -10.79 0.64
N LEU A 263 -17.37 -11.05 -0.52
CA LEU A 263 -16.03 -11.60 -0.63
C LEU A 263 -14.99 -10.68 0.00
N ARG A 264 -15.11 -9.37 -0.25
CA ARG A 264 -14.24 -8.35 0.36
C ARG A 264 -14.37 -8.33 1.89
N LEU A 265 -15.60 -8.29 2.42
CA LEU A 265 -15.82 -8.32 3.86
C LEU A 265 -15.22 -9.57 4.50
N LYS A 266 -15.45 -10.74 3.89
CA LYS A 266 -14.90 -11.99 4.39
C LYS A 266 -13.36 -12.03 4.33
N TYR A 267 -12.75 -11.38 3.34
CA TYR A 267 -11.29 -11.22 3.29
C TYR A 267 -10.77 -10.37 4.46
N ILE A 268 -11.45 -9.28 4.79
CA ILE A 268 -11.09 -8.39 5.90
C ILE A 268 -11.16 -9.16 7.24
N GLU A 269 -12.22 -9.95 7.45
CA GLU A 269 -12.34 -10.82 8.62
C GLU A 269 -11.25 -11.90 8.70
N LEU A 270 -10.81 -12.40 7.54
CA LEU A 270 -9.75 -13.41 7.42
C LEU A 270 -8.35 -12.80 7.60
N GLU A 271 -8.17 -11.52 7.30
CA GLU A 271 -6.85 -10.87 7.27
C GLU A 271 -6.02 -11.05 8.55
N PRO A 272 -6.58 -10.92 9.79
CA PRO A 272 -5.83 -11.15 11.02
C PRO A 272 -5.25 -12.56 11.16
N PHE A 273 -5.71 -13.50 10.35
CA PHE A 273 -5.22 -14.88 10.27
C PHE A 273 -4.27 -15.12 9.10
N LEU A 274 -4.03 -14.11 8.27
CA LEU A 274 -3.16 -14.19 7.09
C LEU A 274 -1.89 -13.37 7.22
N ARG A 275 -1.86 -12.38 8.12
CA ARG A 275 -0.73 -11.48 8.28
C ARG A 275 -0.40 -11.22 9.73
N ALA A 276 0.87 -10.92 9.99
CA ALA A 276 1.33 -10.40 11.27
C ALA A 276 0.83 -8.97 11.51
N ARG A 277 0.84 -8.54 12.76
CA ARG A 277 0.45 -7.18 13.14
C ARG A 277 1.40 -6.14 12.52
N SER A 278 0.83 -5.14 11.87
CA SER A 278 1.58 -4.05 11.24
C SER A 278 1.87 -2.91 12.24
N MET A 279 2.82 -2.03 11.90
CA MET A 279 3.09 -0.83 12.71
C MET A 279 1.85 0.08 12.88
N TYR A 280 0.94 0.13 11.89
CA TYR A 280 -0.27 0.96 11.98
C TYR A 280 -1.29 0.41 12.97
N GLN A 281 -1.33 -0.90 13.14
CA GLN A 281 -2.11 -1.54 14.21
C GLN A 281 -1.46 -1.33 15.58
N ARG A 282 -0.12 -1.40 15.68
CA ARG A 282 0.61 -1.09 16.91
C ARG A 282 0.47 0.38 17.34
N ALA A 283 0.47 1.29 16.37
CA ALA A 283 0.26 2.72 16.59
C ALA A 283 -1.21 3.11 16.85
N GLY A 284 -2.15 2.16 16.80
CA GLY A 284 -3.58 2.41 17.01
C GLY A 284 -4.28 3.15 15.87
N ILE A 285 -3.62 3.28 14.71
CA ILE A 285 -4.21 3.88 13.50
C ILE A 285 -5.23 2.93 12.88
N ILE A 286 -4.93 1.63 12.89
CA ILE A 286 -5.90 0.57 12.58
C ILE A 286 -6.29 -0.05 13.92
N ASN A 287 -7.51 0.17 14.38
CA ASN A 287 -8.00 -0.40 15.64
C ASN A 287 -8.56 -1.83 15.45
N GLU A 288 -9.05 -2.43 16.55
CA GLU A 288 -9.61 -3.79 16.55
C GLU A 288 -10.91 -3.90 15.73
N ASP A 289 -11.65 -2.80 15.60
CA ASP A 289 -12.85 -2.71 14.76
C ASP A 289 -12.52 -2.41 13.29
N LEU A 290 -11.25 -2.49 12.90
CA LEU A 290 -10.73 -2.17 11.57
C LEU A 290 -11.05 -0.74 11.11
N LEU A 291 -11.22 0.17 12.07
CA LEU A 291 -11.32 1.60 11.80
C LEU A 291 -9.93 2.18 11.59
N LEU A 292 -9.82 3.02 10.57
CA LEU A 292 -8.61 3.75 10.20
C LEU A 292 -8.73 5.19 10.68
N GLN A 293 -7.92 5.58 11.66
CA GLN A 293 -7.94 6.93 12.22
C GLN A 293 -6.55 7.50 12.42
N PHE A 294 -6.22 8.51 11.63
CA PHE A 294 -5.03 9.32 11.84
C PHE A 294 -5.34 10.51 12.77
N THR A 295 -4.36 10.89 13.57
CA THR A 295 -4.40 12.09 14.41
C THR A 295 -3.24 13.00 14.01
N TYR A 296 -3.52 14.27 13.76
CA TYR A 296 -2.54 15.24 13.28
C TYR A 296 -2.39 16.38 14.30
N LYS A 297 -1.19 16.56 14.86
CA LYS A 297 -0.85 17.72 15.69
C LYS A 297 -0.27 18.80 14.79
N GLN A 298 -0.87 19.98 14.85
CA GLN A 298 -0.51 21.13 14.04
C GLN A 298 0.48 22.04 14.77
N LYS A 299 1.24 22.85 14.03
CA LYS A 299 2.17 23.86 14.55
C LYS A 299 1.50 24.84 15.52
N ASP A 300 0.23 25.17 15.33
CA ASP A 300 -0.55 26.06 16.19
C ASP A 300 -1.14 25.37 17.43
N GLY A 301 -0.78 24.12 17.66
CA GLY A 301 -1.24 23.31 18.80
C GLY A 301 -2.59 22.62 18.61
N ARG A 302 -3.28 22.86 17.50
CA ARG A 302 -4.54 22.13 17.20
C ARG A 302 -4.26 20.64 16.96
N VAL A 303 -5.21 19.82 17.36
CA VAL A 303 -5.21 18.38 17.09
C VAL A 303 -6.38 18.06 16.15
N LEU A 304 -6.09 17.68 14.94
CA LEU A 304 -7.09 17.29 13.96
C LEU A 304 -7.27 15.76 13.98
N ARG A 305 -8.54 15.34 14.02
CA ARG A 305 -8.96 13.94 13.88
C ARG A 305 -9.99 13.88 12.78
N PRO A 306 -9.57 13.80 11.52
CA PRO A 306 -10.49 13.64 10.41
C PRO A 306 -11.38 12.40 10.59
N VAL A 307 -12.42 12.31 9.78
CA VAL A 307 -13.38 11.19 9.82
C VAL A 307 -12.62 9.86 9.78
N SER A 308 -12.98 8.97 10.71
CA SER A 308 -12.49 7.60 10.70
C SER A 308 -13.03 6.87 9.48
N TYR A 309 -12.16 6.18 8.77
CA TYR A 309 -12.53 5.34 7.64
C TYR A 309 -12.64 3.89 8.10
N THR A 310 -13.61 3.17 7.58
CA THR A 310 -13.78 1.74 7.87
C THR A 310 -13.84 0.95 6.59
N HIS A 311 -13.20 -0.20 6.59
CA HIS A 311 -13.35 -1.17 5.53
C HIS A 311 -14.78 -1.76 5.49
N LEU A 312 -15.55 -1.64 6.59
CA LEU A 312 -16.87 -2.24 6.78
C LEU A 312 -18.02 -1.28 6.40
N ARG A 313 -17.93 0.02 6.77
CA ARG A 313 -19.04 0.97 6.62
C ARG A 313 -19.40 1.40 5.20
N ALA A 314 -18.55 1.18 4.22
CA ALA A 314 -18.90 1.49 2.82
C ALA A 314 -20.09 0.65 2.29
N HIS A 315 -20.64 -0.25 3.09
CA HIS A 315 -21.71 -1.17 2.71
C HIS A 315 -23.01 -1.01 3.50
N GLU A 316 -23.00 -0.28 4.63
CA GLU A 316 -24.22 -0.07 5.45
C GLU A 316 -25.08 1.10 4.96
N THR A 317 -24.51 2.05 4.21
CA THR A 317 -25.21 3.24 3.73
C THR A 317 -25.98 3.07 2.42
N GLU A 318 -25.90 1.89 1.78
CA GLU A 318 -26.66 1.59 0.54
C GLU A 318 -27.75 0.52 0.75
N ALA A 319 -28.04 0.14 1.99
CA ALA A 319 -29.03 -0.89 2.34
C ALA A 319 -30.30 -0.34 3.01
N ASP A 320 -30.48 1.01 3.07
CA ASP A 320 -31.72 1.67 3.52
C ASP A 320 -32.42 2.37 2.35
#